data_a9a0f3aff5cab7868c8d0518562fbf3f
#
_entry.id   a9a0f3aff5cab7868c8d0518562fbf3f
#
_cell.length_a   1.000
_cell.length_b   1.000
_cell.length_c   1.000
_cell.angle_alpha   90.00
_cell.angle_beta   90.00
_cell.angle_gamma   90.00
#
_symmetry.space_group_name_H-M   'P 1'
#
loop_
_entity.id
_entity.type
_entity.pdbx_description
1 polymer ?
#
loop_
_entity_poly.entity_id
_entity_poly.type
_entity_poly.pdbx_seq_one_letter_code
_entity_poly.pdbx_strand_id
1 'polypeptide(L)'
;MIAAEEQTQVCAHMKGMSNEALAQVAGYFRVLAEPARLQILNLLRQQEHNVGELAELCGYSVANVSRHLAMLTRHGMVAREARGTSAWYRIADESIYQLCDLVCGNIARQFERTAPQRAAFTSAPVHGGRRRRAA
;
A
#
# COMPACT_ATOMS: atom_id res chain seq x y z
N MET A 1 6.34 20.92 -22.62
CA MET A 1 4.92 20.79 -22.58
C MET A 1 4.43 19.51 -23.20
N ILE A 2 4.95 19.16 -24.32
CA ILE A 2 4.53 17.95 -25.00
C ILE A 2 4.98 16.72 -24.24
N ALA A 3 6.10 16.81 -23.57
CA ALA A 3 6.67 15.65 -22.89
C ALA A 3 5.81 15.12 -21.75
N ALA A 4 5.08 15.99 -21.07
CA ALA A 4 4.27 15.57 -19.95
C ALA A 4 3.02 14.81 -20.39
N GLU A 5 2.44 15.22 -21.49
CA GLU A 5 1.28 14.55 -22.01
C GLU A 5 1.63 13.19 -22.60
N GLU A 6 2.80 13.09 -23.20
CA GLU A 6 3.24 11.83 -23.75
C GLU A 6 3.52 10.83 -22.64
N GLN A 7 4.10 11.28 -21.55
CA GLN A 7 4.38 10.39 -20.44
C GLN A 7 3.10 9.86 -19.80
N THR A 8 2.07 10.70 -19.74
CA THR A 8 0.80 10.28 -19.18
C THR A 8 0.14 9.24 -20.07
N GLN A 9 0.27 9.40 -21.37
CA GLN A 9 -0.33 8.44 -22.29
C GLN A 9 0.37 7.09 -22.27
N VAL A 10 1.68 7.09 -22.10
CA VAL A 10 2.42 5.84 -22.06
C VAL A 10 2.02 5.01 -20.86
N CYS A 11 1.67 5.66 -19.75
CA CYS A 11 1.30 4.93 -18.57
C CYS A 11 -0.16 4.48 -18.54
N ALA A 12 -0.95 4.89 -19.52
CA ALA A 12 -2.37 4.60 -19.49
C ALA A 12 -2.73 3.17 -19.89
N HIS A 13 -1.86 2.50 -20.62
CA HIS A 13 -2.19 1.18 -21.14
C HIS A 13 -1.01 0.24 -21.07
N MET A 14 -1.27 -0.96 -20.64
CA MET A 14 -0.22 -1.99 -20.65
C MET A 14 0.03 -2.53 -22.05
N LYS A 15 -0.91 -2.30 -22.95
CA LYS A 15 -0.78 -2.82 -24.29
C LYS A 15 0.41 -2.16 -24.99
N GLY A 16 1.29 -2.94 -25.54
CA GLY A 16 2.46 -2.42 -26.24
C GLY A 16 3.63 -2.10 -25.34
N MET A 17 3.56 -2.42 -24.07
CA MET A 17 4.68 -2.20 -23.20
C MET A 17 5.81 -3.17 -23.50
N SER A 18 7.03 -2.71 -23.35
CA SER A 18 8.21 -3.56 -23.47
C SER A 18 8.29 -4.51 -22.28
N ASN A 19 9.08 -5.56 -22.42
CA ASN A 19 9.30 -6.49 -21.32
C ASN A 19 9.96 -5.80 -20.13
N GLU A 20 10.80 -4.81 -20.39
CA GLU A 20 11.44 -4.05 -19.33
C GLU A 20 10.43 -3.23 -18.55
N ALA A 21 9.49 -2.61 -19.24
CA ALA A 21 8.43 -1.85 -18.58
C ALA A 21 7.52 -2.77 -17.78
N LEU A 22 7.19 -3.93 -18.34
CA LEU A 22 6.39 -4.91 -17.61
C LEU A 22 7.10 -5.41 -16.36
N ALA A 23 8.42 -5.56 -16.41
CA ALA A 23 9.19 -5.96 -15.24
C ALA A 23 9.11 -4.90 -14.15
N GLN A 24 9.10 -3.62 -14.52
CA GLN A 24 8.96 -2.54 -13.55
C GLN A 24 7.57 -2.55 -12.92
N VAL A 25 6.54 -2.79 -13.71
CA VAL A 25 5.20 -2.92 -13.17
C VAL A 25 5.12 -4.11 -12.22
N ALA A 26 5.72 -5.23 -12.60
CA ALA A 26 5.75 -6.41 -11.73
C ALA A 26 6.48 -6.10 -10.42
N GLY A 27 7.58 -5.33 -10.49
CA GLY A 27 8.30 -4.91 -9.30
C GLY A 27 7.45 -4.08 -8.35
N TYR A 28 6.62 -3.23 -8.90
CA TYR A 28 5.69 -2.42 -8.12
C TYR A 28 4.70 -3.33 -7.38
N PHE A 29 4.10 -4.29 -8.08
CA PHE A 29 3.18 -5.22 -7.44
C PHE A 29 3.88 -6.11 -6.42
N ARG A 30 5.15 -6.44 -6.65
CA ARG A 30 5.89 -7.25 -5.70
C ARG A 30 6.04 -6.53 -4.36
N VAL A 31 6.21 -5.23 -4.38
CA VAL A 31 6.29 -4.45 -3.14
C VAL A 31 4.98 -4.54 -2.39
N LEU A 32 3.87 -4.55 -3.09
CA LEU A 32 2.55 -4.62 -2.47
C LEU A 32 2.16 -6.04 -2.06
N ALA A 33 2.90 -7.05 -2.50
CA ALA A 33 2.54 -8.43 -2.25
C ALA A 33 3.06 -8.93 -0.90
N GLU A 34 3.09 -8.07 0.09
CA GLU A 34 3.55 -8.42 1.43
C GLU A 34 2.53 -7.90 2.43
N PRO A 35 1.89 -8.75 3.21
CA PRO A 35 0.83 -8.30 4.14
C PRO A 35 1.27 -7.19 5.07
N ALA A 36 2.51 -7.25 5.57
CA ALA A 36 3.00 -6.22 6.47
C ALA A 36 3.02 -4.85 5.81
N ARG A 37 3.41 -4.79 4.54
CA ARG A 37 3.45 -3.52 3.84
C ARG A 37 2.05 -2.99 3.54
N LEU A 38 1.11 -3.87 3.24
CA LEU A 38 -0.27 -3.45 3.06
C LEU A 38 -0.87 -2.93 4.36
N GLN A 39 -0.49 -3.53 5.48
CA GLN A 39 -0.95 -3.07 6.78
C GLN A 39 -0.42 -1.67 7.09
N ILE A 40 0.84 -1.42 6.79
CA ILE A 40 1.45 -0.10 6.97
C ILE A 40 0.74 0.93 6.09
N LEU A 41 0.53 0.61 4.82
CA LEU A 41 -0.16 1.52 3.92
C LEU A 41 -1.57 1.83 4.41
N ASN A 42 -2.25 0.84 4.94
CA ASN A 42 -3.59 1.04 5.45
C ASN A 42 -3.62 1.98 6.66
N LEU A 43 -2.62 1.88 7.53
CA LEU A 43 -2.52 2.79 8.66
C LEU A 43 -2.20 4.21 8.19
N LEU A 44 -1.33 4.34 7.22
CA LEU A 44 -0.96 5.65 6.68
C LEU A 44 -2.09 6.30 5.87
N ARG A 45 -3.09 5.53 5.49
CA ARG A 45 -4.25 6.10 4.79
C ARG A 45 -5.00 7.08 5.66
N GLN A 46 -4.96 6.89 6.96
CA GLN A 46 -5.71 7.74 7.86
C GLN A 46 -4.92 8.93 8.36
N GLN A 47 -3.67 8.74 8.62
CA GLN A 47 -2.81 9.82 9.09
C GLN A 47 -1.36 9.40 9.02
N GLU A 48 -0.46 10.35 9.10
CA GLU A 48 0.95 10.04 9.10
C GLU A 48 1.36 9.48 10.46
N HIS A 49 2.41 8.70 10.45
CA HIS A 49 2.93 8.05 11.66
C HIS A 49 4.44 8.02 11.63
N ASN A 50 5.06 7.98 12.79
CA ASN A 50 6.49 7.70 12.86
C ASN A 50 6.69 6.18 12.95
N VAL A 51 7.93 5.74 12.83
CA VAL A 51 8.24 4.32 12.78
C VAL A 51 7.85 3.60 14.07
N GLY A 52 8.01 4.26 15.20
CA GLY A 52 7.65 3.65 16.48
C GLY A 52 6.17 3.39 16.61
N GLU A 53 5.36 4.35 16.16
CA GLU A 53 3.91 4.18 16.16
C GLU A 53 3.47 3.04 15.26
N LEU A 54 4.06 2.98 14.06
CA LEU A 54 3.72 1.92 13.13
C LEU A 54 4.11 0.54 13.68
N ALA A 55 5.27 0.45 14.30
CA ALA A 55 5.73 -0.79 14.89
C ALA A 55 4.77 -1.27 15.98
N GLU A 56 4.32 -0.34 16.80
CA GLU A 56 3.40 -0.68 17.86
C GLU A 56 2.02 -1.07 17.32
N LEU A 57 1.51 -0.33 16.36
CA LEU A 57 0.19 -0.61 15.79
C LEU A 57 0.19 -1.93 14.99
N CYS A 58 1.28 -2.25 14.32
CA CYS A 58 1.38 -3.47 13.54
C CYS A 58 1.76 -4.68 14.38
N GLY A 59 2.36 -4.46 15.52
CA GLY A 59 2.87 -5.56 16.32
C GLY A 59 4.17 -6.14 15.79
N TYR A 60 4.96 -5.36 15.09
CA TYR A 60 6.23 -5.78 14.55
C TYR A 60 7.37 -5.00 15.22
N SER A 61 8.59 -5.46 15.04
CA SER A 61 9.73 -4.74 15.58
C SER A 61 9.98 -3.47 14.77
N VAL A 62 10.61 -2.50 15.38
CA VAL A 62 10.98 -1.26 14.69
C VAL A 62 11.88 -1.57 13.50
N ALA A 63 12.83 -2.49 13.66
CA ALA A 63 13.73 -2.86 12.57
C ALA A 63 12.95 -3.45 11.38
N ASN A 64 11.96 -4.26 11.66
CA ASN A 64 11.15 -4.88 10.62
C ASN A 64 10.33 -3.83 9.88
N VAL A 65 9.67 -2.94 10.63
CA VAL A 65 8.88 -1.87 10.03
C VAL A 65 9.77 -0.93 9.22
N SER A 66 10.95 -0.60 9.75
CA SER A 66 11.88 0.26 9.03
C SER A 66 12.27 -0.32 7.68
N ARG A 67 12.47 -1.63 7.63
CA ARG A 67 12.81 -2.28 6.38
C ARG A 67 11.67 -2.21 5.36
N HIS A 68 10.44 -2.41 5.83
CA HIS A 68 9.28 -2.29 4.96
C HIS A 68 9.09 -0.85 4.49
N LEU A 69 9.28 0.11 5.38
CA LEU A 69 9.14 1.52 5.02
C LEU A 69 10.21 1.94 4.01
N ALA A 70 11.44 1.42 4.14
CA ALA A 70 12.48 1.71 3.17
C ALA A 70 12.10 1.22 1.78
N MET A 71 11.49 0.05 1.69
CA MET A 71 11.05 -0.51 0.44
C MET A 71 9.92 0.33 -0.17
N LEU A 72 8.94 0.71 0.66
CA LEU A 72 7.83 1.54 0.20
C LEU A 72 8.30 2.93 -0.24
N THR A 73 9.26 3.50 0.47
CA THR A 73 9.81 4.80 0.13
C THR A 73 10.59 4.74 -1.18
N ARG A 74 11.37 3.68 -1.35
CA ARG A 74 12.18 3.52 -2.56
C ARG A 74 11.29 3.45 -3.80
N HIS A 75 10.11 2.89 -3.69
CA HIS A 75 9.20 2.76 -4.81
C HIS A 75 8.20 3.91 -4.90
N GLY A 76 8.42 4.97 -4.14
CA GLY A 76 7.61 6.17 -4.28
C GLY A 76 6.20 6.08 -3.71
N MET A 77 5.92 5.05 -2.92
CA MET A 77 4.58 4.89 -2.34
C MET A 77 4.41 5.67 -1.06
N VAL A 78 5.51 5.89 -0.35
CA VAL A 78 5.52 6.54 0.95
C VAL A 78 6.60 7.61 0.93
N ALA A 79 6.37 8.70 1.59
CA ALA A 79 7.32 9.79 1.74
C ALA A 79 7.77 9.86 3.20
N ARG A 80 9.05 10.13 3.38
CA ARG A 80 9.64 10.22 4.70
C ARG A 80 10.03 11.65 4.98
N GLU A 81 9.76 12.10 6.18
CA GLU A 81 10.11 13.45 6.60
C GLU A 81 10.76 13.40 7.96
N ALA A 82 11.93 14.01 8.08
CA ALA A 82 12.62 14.08 9.37
C ALA A 82 12.03 15.21 10.20
N ARG A 83 11.70 14.93 11.43
CA ARG A 83 11.22 15.94 12.37
C ARG A 83 11.98 15.76 13.68
N GLY A 84 12.98 16.57 13.92
CA GLY A 84 13.84 16.42 15.06
C GLY A 84 14.57 15.08 14.96
N THR A 85 14.43 14.26 15.99
CA THR A 85 15.08 12.94 15.99
C THR A 85 14.19 11.84 15.46
N SER A 86 12.99 12.17 15.02
CA SER A 86 12.05 11.17 14.54
C SER A 86 11.86 11.27 13.03
N ALA A 87 11.58 10.14 12.43
CA ALA A 87 11.22 10.08 11.02
C ALA A 87 9.74 9.80 10.92
N TRP A 88 9.04 10.65 10.19
CA TRP A 88 7.60 10.54 9.99
C TRP A 88 7.32 10.12 8.56
N TYR A 89 6.30 9.34 8.39
CA TYR A 89 5.96 8.76 7.10
C TYR A 89 4.53 9.10 6.73
N ARG A 90 4.31 9.34 5.46
CA ARG A 90 2.98 9.61 4.92
C ARG A 90 2.88 9.01 3.54
N ILE A 91 1.67 8.88 3.03
CA ILE A 91 1.48 8.40 1.68
C ILE A 91 1.96 9.45 0.71
N ALA A 92 2.73 9.01 -0.28
CA ALA A 92 3.23 9.91 -1.31
C ALA A 92 2.25 10.03 -2.48
N ASP A 93 1.55 8.94 -2.79
CA ASP A 93 0.64 8.92 -3.93
C ASP A 93 -0.63 8.18 -3.52
N GLU A 94 -1.73 8.90 -3.43
CA GLU A 94 -2.98 8.32 -2.98
C GLU A 94 -3.62 7.37 -3.99
N SER A 95 -3.16 7.35 -5.22
CA SER A 95 -3.70 6.44 -6.21
C SER A 95 -3.49 4.98 -5.83
N ILE A 96 -2.54 4.71 -4.92
CA ILE A 96 -2.30 3.36 -4.46
C ILE A 96 -3.53 2.80 -3.77
N TYR A 97 -4.32 3.64 -3.14
CA TYR A 97 -5.53 3.18 -2.46
C TYR A 97 -6.62 2.81 -3.46
N GLN A 98 -6.67 3.50 -4.58
CA GLN A 98 -7.59 3.13 -5.65
C GLN A 98 -7.25 1.76 -6.20
N LEU A 99 -5.96 1.48 -6.37
CA LEU A 99 -5.52 0.18 -6.81
C LEU A 99 -5.89 -0.90 -5.79
N CYS A 100 -5.63 -0.66 -4.52
CA CYS A 100 -5.95 -1.63 -3.48
C CYS A 100 -7.46 -1.86 -3.39
N ASP A 101 -8.25 -0.81 -3.50
CA ASP A 101 -9.70 -0.93 -3.45
C ASP A 101 -10.22 -1.74 -4.64
N LEU A 102 -9.62 -1.57 -5.81
CA LEU A 102 -10.00 -2.37 -6.99
C LEU A 102 -9.69 -3.84 -6.78
N VAL A 103 -8.53 -4.14 -6.21
CA VAL A 103 -8.15 -5.53 -5.94
C VAL A 103 -9.07 -6.14 -4.89
N CYS A 104 -9.36 -5.40 -3.83
CA CYS A 104 -10.28 -5.88 -2.79
C CYS A 104 -11.66 -6.17 -3.37
N GLY A 105 -12.16 -5.29 -4.21
CA GLY A 105 -13.43 -5.51 -4.87
C GLY A 105 -13.43 -6.73 -5.78
N ASN A 106 -12.32 -6.94 -6.48
CA ASN A 106 -12.18 -8.10 -7.34
C ASN A 106 -12.19 -9.39 -6.53
N ILE A 107 -11.45 -9.42 -5.43
CA ILE A 107 -11.40 -10.60 -4.56
C ILE A 107 -12.78 -10.87 -3.94
N ALA A 108 -13.48 -9.81 -3.52
CA ALA A 108 -14.82 -9.95 -2.96
C ALA A 108 -15.77 -10.60 -3.94
N ARG A 109 -15.68 -10.21 -5.22
CA ARG A 109 -16.53 -10.80 -6.25
C ARG A 109 -16.19 -12.27 -6.49
N GLN A 110 -14.92 -12.63 -6.38
CA GLN A 110 -14.51 -14.03 -6.54
C GLN A 110 -15.05 -14.90 -5.42
N PHE A 111 -15.19 -14.33 -4.23
CA PHE A 111 -15.72 -15.08 -3.11
C PHE A 111 -17.21 -14.92 -2.95
N GLU A 112 -17.86 -14.40 -3.95
CA GLU A 112 -19.28 -14.19 -3.85
C GLU A 112 -20.04 -15.47 -3.63
N ARG A 113 -19.50 -16.58 -4.05
CA ARG A 113 -20.13 -17.86 -3.86
C ARG A 113 -19.86 -18.46 -2.50
N THR A 114 -18.90 -17.93 -1.78
CA THR A 114 -18.50 -18.47 -0.50
C THR A 114 -18.69 -17.38 0.53
N ALA A 115 -19.78 -17.41 1.18
CA ALA A 115 -20.18 -16.34 2.08
C ALA A 115 -19.17 -15.97 3.17
N PRO A 116 -18.54 -16.92 3.86
CA PRO A 116 -17.61 -16.50 4.92
C PRO A 116 -16.43 -15.70 4.44
N GLN A 117 -15.89 -16.08 3.28
CA GLN A 117 -14.74 -15.37 2.75
C GLN A 117 -15.14 -14.02 2.19
N ARG A 118 -16.32 -13.94 1.62
CA ARG A 118 -16.80 -12.68 1.10
C ARG A 118 -16.92 -11.62 2.19
N ALA A 119 -17.33 -12.02 3.37
CA ALA A 119 -17.53 -11.09 4.46
C ALA A 119 -16.25 -10.34 4.83
N ALA A 120 -15.09 -10.98 4.67
CA ALA A 120 -13.83 -10.35 4.99
C ALA A 120 -13.52 -9.18 4.06
N PHE A 121 -14.13 -9.14 2.88
CA PHE A 121 -13.85 -8.11 1.90
C PHE A 121 -15.01 -7.13 1.70
N THR A 122 -16.17 -7.45 2.23
CA THR A 122 -17.30 -6.56 2.03
C THR A 122 -17.75 -5.84 3.29
N SER A 123 -17.28 -6.32 4.43
CA SER A 123 -17.78 -5.68 5.57
C SER A 123 -16.93 -4.52 5.73
N ALA A 124 -17.31 -3.57 5.66
CA ALA A 124 -16.73 -2.47 5.62
C ALA A 124 -15.87 -2.06 6.56
N PRO A 125 -16.04 -1.36 7.18
CA PRO A 125 -15.34 -0.48 7.66
C PRO A 125 -14.45 -0.74 8.55
N VAL A 126 -13.86 -0.85 8.43
CA VAL A 126 -12.89 -0.87 8.87
C VAL A 126 -12.54 0.11 9.72
N HIS A 127 -12.85 0.14 10.73
CA HIS A 127 -12.48 1.02 11.51
C HIS A 127 -11.32 0.57 12.04
N GLY A 128 -10.46 1.09 11.75
CA GLY A 128 -9.29 0.72 12.11
C GLY A 128 -9.20 0.54 13.51
N GLY A 129 -9.70 0.52 14.12
CA GLY A 129 -9.48 0.48 15.29
C GLY A 129 -9.05 -0.53 16.10
N ARG A 130 -9.62 -1.21 16.39
CA ARG A 130 -9.47 -1.97 17.39
C ARG A 130 -9.11 -3.28 17.15
N ARG A 131 -8.06 -3.50 16.72
CA ARG A 131 -7.64 -4.74 16.62
C ARG A 131 -7.28 -5.13 17.94
N ARG A 132 -7.93 -5.87 18.51
CA ARG A 132 -7.60 -6.44 19.63
C ARG A 132 -6.40 -7.14 19.46
N ARG A 133 -5.46 -6.99 20.07
CA ARG A 133 -4.36 -7.68 20.07
C ARG A 133 -4.66 -8.99 20.46
N ALA A 134 -4.45 -9.75 19.74
CA ALA A 134 -4.58 -11.09 20.06
C ALA A 134 -3.37 -11.28 20.84
N ALA A 135 -3.39 -11.73 21.82
CA ALA A 135 -2.28 -11.87 22.70
C ALA A 135 -1.10 -12.60 22.13
#